data_499fc4273111fa0e49e046d53ebfb1b1
#
_entry.id   499fc4273111fa0e49e046d53ebfb1b1
#
_cell.length_a   1.000
_cell.length_b   1.000
_cell.length_c   1.000
_cell.angle_alpha   90.00
_cell.angle_beta   90.00
_cell.angle_gamma   90.00
#
_symmetry.space_group_name_H-M   'P 1'
#
loop_
_entity.id
_entity.type
_entity.pdbx_description
1 polymer ?
#
loop_
_entity_poly.entity_id
_entity_poly.type
_entity_poly.pdbx_seq_one_letter_code
_entity_poly.pdbx_strand_id
1 'polypeptide(L)'
;MRIEEFTLKAQEALQAAQTLARRMGAPEVEPEHLAKALLTQEQGVAEALLRRIGTDPGLVQGRVDEALERLPRIQGGDGSRLSQRLEAFADEFSAIVSRQIDVRT
;
A
#
# COMPACT_ATOMS: atom_id res chain seq x y z
N MET A 1 18.48 0.50 7.30
CA MET A 1 17.20 -0.17 7.57
C MET A 1 17.38 -1.66 7.40
N ARG A 2 16.97 -2.43 8.38
CA ARG A 2 17.09 -3.89 8.31
C ARG A 2 15.98 -4.47 7.42
N ILE A 3 16.33 -5.51 6.68
CA ILE A 3 15.38 -6.18 5.79
C ILE A 3 14.20 -6.74 6.59
N GLU A 4 14.47 -7.24 7.78
CA GLU A 4 13.42 -7.80 8.65
C GLU A 4 12.41 -6.76 9.09
N GLU A 5 12.88 -5.55 9.42
CA GLU A 5 12.00 -4.44 9.79
C GLU A 5 11.14 -4.01 8.61
N PHE A 6 11.74 -3.98 7.42
CA PHE A 6 11.00 -3.64 6.20
C PHE A 6 9.90 -4.67 5.94
N THR A 7 10.21 -5.96 6.09
CA THR A 7 9.24 -7.03 5.89
C THR A 7 8.09 -6.93 6.89
N LEU A 8 8.40 -6.65 8.16
CA LEU A 8 7.38 -6.50 9.20
C LEU A 8 6.48 -5.31 8.90
N LYS A 9 7.06 -4.17 8.54
CA LYS A 9 6.28 -2.98 8.19
C LYS A 9 5.40 -3.22 6.97
N ALA A 10 5.90 -3.96 5.99
CA ALA A 10 5.11 -4.30 4.81
C ALA A 10 3.93 -5.20 5.18
N GLN A 11 4.14 -6.17 6.07
CA GLN A 11 3.05 -7.03 6.55
C GLN A 11 2.00 -6.23 7.31
N GLU A 12 2.44 -5.33 8.18
CA GLU A 12 1.53 -4.46 8.93
C GLU A 12 0.70 -3.58 7.98
N ALA A 13 1.33 -3.04 6.95
CA ALA A 13 0.64 -2.21 5.97
C ALA A 13 -0.41 -3.02 5.22
N LEU A 14 -0.07 -4.25 4.83
CA LEU A 14 -1.00 -5.11 4.12
C LEU A 14 -2.21 -5.47 5.00
N GLN A 15 -1.97 -5.78 6.28
CA GLN A 15 -3.06 -6.06 7.21
C GLN A 15 -3.96 -4.84 7.40
N ALA A 16 -3.36 -3.66 7.51
CA ALA A 16 -4.12 -2.42 7.63
C ALA A 16 -4.94 -2.14 6.37
N ALA A 17 -4.37 -2.45 5.19
CA ALA A 17 -5.08 -2.31 3.92
C ALA A 17 -6.29 -3.25 3.85
N GLN A 18 -6.14 -4.49 4.31
CA GLN A 18 -7.26 -5.44 4.36
C GLN A 18 -8.36 -4.97 5.30
N THR A 19 -7.97 -4.45 6.46
CA THR A 19 -8.93 -3.91 7.43
C THR A 19 -9.68 -2.73 6.82
N LEU A 20 -8.97 -1.84 6.14
CA LEU A 20 -9.58 -0.70 5.48
C LEU A 20 -10.54 -1.14 4.37
N ALA A 21 -10.13 -2.08 3.53
CA ALA A 21 -10.99 -2.59 2.47
C ALA A 21 -12.27 -3.19 3.02
N ARG A 22 -12.16 -3.97 4.08
CA ARG A 22 -13.32 -4.56 4.76
C ARG A 22 -14.24 -3.49 5.31
N ARG A 23 -13.67 -2.49 5.96
CA ARG A 23 -14.42 -1.39 6.56
C ARG A 23 -15.18 -0.59 5.51
N MET A 24 -14.59 -0.46 4.32
CA MET A 24 -15.20 0.28 3.22
C MET A 24 -16.15 -0.58 2.37
N GLY A 25 -16.28 -1.86 2.67
CA GLY A 25 -17.15 -2.74 1.89
C GLY A 25 -16.60 -3.07 0.52
N ALA A 26 -15.29 -3.00 0.35
CA ALA A 26 -14.66 -3.31 -0.92
C ALA A 26 -14.61 -4.83 -1.14
N PRO A 27 -14.85 -5.30 -2.37
CA PRO A 27 -14.77 -6.75 -2.65
C PRO A 27 -13.34 -7.29 -2.56
N GLU A 28 -12.36 -6.44 -2.85
CA GLU A 28 -10.95 -6.85 -2.87
C GLU A 28 -10.08 -5.73 -2.32
N VAL A 29 -8.84 -6.09 -1.91
CA VAL A 29 -7.85 -5.09 -1.52
C VAL A 29 -7.20 -4.53 -2.78
N GLU A 30 -7.34 -3.24 -2.98
CA GLU A 30 -6.80 -2.53 -4.13
C GLU A 30 -5.52 -1.77 -3.75
N PRO A 31 -4.69 -1.37 -4.74
CA PRO A 31 -3.51 -0.57 -4.45
C PRO A 31 -3.81 0.71 -3.65
N GLU A 32 -4.98 1.30 -3.84
CA GLU A 32 -5.38 2.50 -3.12
C GLU A 32 -5.53 2.24 -1.62
N HIS A 33 -6.04 1.07 -1.24
CA HIS A 33 -6.12 0.67 0.17
C HIS A 33 -4.72 0.55 0.77
N LEU A 34 -3.79 -0.05 0.02
CA LEU A 34 -2.43 -0.21 0.49
C LEU A 34 -1.72 1.13 0.59
N ALA A 35 -1.93 2.02 -0.38
CA ALA A 35 -1.34 3.35 -0.36
C ALA A 35 -1.79 4.13 0.88
N LYS A 36 -3.08 4.07 1.20
CA LYS A 36 -3.61 4.72 2.40
C LYS A 36 -2.97 4.16 3.66
N ALA A 37 -2.87 2.83 3.74
CA ALA A 37 -2.25 2.17 4.88
C ALA A 37 -0.81 2.60 5.07
N LEU A 38 -0.03 2.66 3.98
CA LEU A 38 1.36 3.08 4.04
C LEU A 38 1.52 4.53 4.47
N LEU A 39 0.64 5.41 3.99
CA LEU A 39 0.70 6.83 4.31
C LEU A 39 0.31 7.14 5.75
N THR A 40 -0.51 6.29 6.34
CA THR A 40 -0.99 6.50 7.71
C THR A 40 -0.29 5.60 8.73
N GLN A 41 0.67 4.81 8.29
CA GLN A 41 1.40 3.89 9.15
C GLN A 41 2.24 4.67 10.17
N GLU A 42 2.11 4.29 11.43
CA GLU A 42 2.90 4.89 12.51
C GLU A 42 4.38 4.58 12.30
N GLN A 43 5.23 5.59 12.37
CA GLN A 43 6.67 5.46 12.13
C GLN A 43 6.96 4.84 10.75
N GLY A 44 6.05 5.02 9.80
CA GLY A 44 6.23 4.54 8.45
C GLY A 44 7.20 5.41 7.66
N VAL A 45 7.74 4.83 6.58
CA VAL A 45 8.76 5.50 5.76
C VAL A 45 8.14 6.32 4.63
N ALA A 46 6.89 6.03 4.26
CA ALA A 46 6.28 6.64 3.08
C ALA A 46 6.20 8.16 3.19
N GLU A 47 5.74 8.66 4.33
CA GLU A 47 5.62 10.09 4.56
C GLU A 47 6.99 10.78 4.51
N ALA A 48 7.99 10.18 5.16
CA ALA A 48 9.33 10.73 5.18
C ALA A 48 9.94 10.76 3.79
N LEU A 49 9.73 9.71 2.99
CA LEU A 49 10.23 9.66 1.62
C LEU A 49 9.59 10.74 0.74
N LEU A 50 8.28 10.94 0.88
CA LEU A 50 7.59 11.98 0.12
C LEU A 50 8.15 13.37 0.44
N ARG A 51 8.41 13.64 1.70
CA ARG A 51 9.00 14.92 2.12
C ARG A 51 10.40 15.10 1.53
N ARG A 52 11.20 14.02 1.48
CA ARG A 52 12.55 14.09 0.95
C ARG A 52 12.58 14.40 -0.55
N ILE A 53 11.59 13.91 -1.30
CA ILE A 53 11.53 14.20 -2.73
C ILE A 53 10.78 15.50 -3.03
N GLY A 54 10.39 16.24 -1.99
CA GLY A 54 9.76 17.54 -2.16
C GLY A 54 8.26 17.50 -2.41
N THR A 55 7.61 16.38 -2.09
CA THR A 55 6.18 16.23 -2.25
C THR A 55 5.50 16.33 -0.89
N ASP A 56 4.40 17.08 -0.84
CA ASP A 56 3.61 17.21 0.39
C ASP A 56 2.81 15.92 0.62
N PRO A 57 3.07 15.20 1.74
CA PRO A 57 2.32 13.97 2.03
C PRO A 57 0.82 14.19 2.15
N GLY A 58 0.39 15.35 2.64
CA GLY A 58 -1.02 15.67 2.76
C GLY A 58 -1.71 15.74 1.40
N LEU A 59 -1.02 16.27 0.40
CA LEU A 59 -1.57 16.33 -0.95
C LEU A 59 -1.74 14.93 -1.54
N VAL A 60 -0.74 14.08 -1.36
CA VAL A 60 -0.79 12.70 -1.85
C VAL A 60 -1.91 11.94 -1.14
N GLN A 61 -2.04 12.12 0.17
CA GLN A 61 -3.09 11.47 0.95
C GLN A 61 -4.47 11.89 0.46
N GLY A 62 -4.66 13.17 0.15
CA GLY A 62 -5.91 13.68 -0.41
C GLY A 62 -6.26 13.02 -1.74
N ARG A 63 -5.27 12.83 -2.61
CA ARG A 63 -5.46 12.15 -3.88
C ARG A 63 -5.82 10.68 -3.69
N VAL A 64 -5.18 10.03 -2.73
CA VAL A 64 -5.48 8.64 -2.40
C VAL A 64 -6.91 8.53 -1.86
N ASP A 65 -7.33 9.45 -1.00
CA ASP A 65 -8.68 9.46 -0.45
C ASP A 65 -9.73 9.62 -1.55
N GLU A 66 -9.48 10.50 -2.52
CA GLU A 66 -10.37 10.66 -3.67
C GLU A 66 -10.46 9.36 -4.49
N ALA A 67 -9.33 8.71 -4.70
CA ALA A 67 -9.31 7.45 -5.44
C ALA A 67 -10.05 6.35 -4.69
N LEU A 68 -9.93 6.32 -3.36
CA LEU A 68 -10.65 5.35 -2.52
C LEU A 68 -12.17 5.51 -2.66
N GLU A 69 -12.65 6.74 -2.73
CA GLU A 69 -14.09 7.00 -2.89
C GLU A 69 -14.65 6.47 -4.19
N ARG A 70 -13.80 6.32 -5.22
CA ARG A 70 -14.22 5.82 -6.53
C ARG A 70 -14.21 4.30 -6.63
N LEU A 71 -13.65 3.63 -5.63
CA LEU A 71 -13.59 2.17 -5.65
C LEU A 71 -14.98 1.56 -5.41
N PRO A 72 -15.25 0.40 -6.04
CA PRO A 72 -16.54 -0.27 -5.84
C PRO A 72 -16.74 -0.68 -4.38
N ARG A 73 -17.98 -0.54 -3.94
CA ARG A 73 -18.43 -1.03 -2.63
C ARG A 73 -19.61 -1.94 -2.87
N ILE A 74 -19.57 -3.12 -2.25
CA ILE A 74 -20.65 -4.08 -2.40
C ILE A 74 -21.09 -4.52 -1.01
N GLN A 75 -22.35 -4.93 -0.92
CA GLN A 75 -22.86 -5.49 0.32
C GLN A 75 -22.14 -6.81 0.59
N GLY A 76 -21.58 -6.94 1.79
CA GLY A 76 -20.82 -8.14 2.15
C GLY A 76 -19.37 -8.14 1.67
N GLY A 77 -18.89 -7.03 1.10
CA GLY A 77 -17.48 -6.91 0.72
C GLY A 77 -16.60 -6.98 1.96
N ASP A 78 -15.64 -7.90 1.97
CA ASP A 78 -14.79 -8.15 3.14
C ASP A 78 -13.30 -7.96 2.89
N GLY A 79 -12.90 -7.60 1.67
CA GLY A 79 -11.50 -7.40 1.34
C GLY A 79 -10.65 -8.64 1.55
N SER A 80 -11.25 -9.83 1.36
CA SER A 80 -10.57 -11.09 1.67
C SER A 80 -9.52 -11.49 0.63
N ARG A 81 -9.54 -10.86 -0.54
CA ARG A 81 -8.59 -11.17 -1.62
C ARG A 81 -7.90 -9.92 -2.12
N LEU A 82 -6.68 -10.09 -2.59
CA LEU A 82 -5.95 -9.03 -3.28
C LEU A 82 -6.47 -8.92 -4.70
N SER A 83 -6.63 -7.69 -5.20
CA SER A 83 -7.03 -7.49 -6.58
C SER A 83 -5.90 -7.87 -7.53
N GLN A 84 -6.25 -8.11 -8.81
CA GLN A 84 -5.25 -8.37 -9.84
C GLN A 84 -4.30 -7.19 -10.00
N ARG A 85 -4.80 -5.97 -9.88
CA ARG A 85 -3.98 -4.76 -9.95
C ARG A 85 -2.94 -4.74 -8.85
N LEU A 86 -3.33 -5.12 -7.63
CA LEU A 86 -2.42 -5.15 -6.50
C LEU A 86 -1.39 -6.26 -6.66
N GLU A 87 -1.80 -7.45 -7.08
CA GLU A 87 -0.88 -8.55 -7.32
C GLU A 87 0.14 -8.20 -8.41
N ALA A 88 -0.31 -7.59 -9.49
CA ALA A 88 0.57 -7.18 -10.58
C ALA A 88 1.60 -6.14 -10.10
N PHE A 89 1.16 -5.20 -9.28
CA PHE A 89 2.06 -4.20 -8.70
C PHE A 89 3.10 -4.87 -7.79
N ALA A 90 2.67 -5.81 -6.97
CA ALA A 90 3.58 -6.51 -6.05
C ALA A 90 4.62 -7.33 -6.82
N ASP A 91 4.20 -8.00 -7.88
CA ASP A 91 5.10 -8.78 -8.71
C ASP A 91 6.14 -7.89 -9.38
N GLU A 92 5.70 -6.76 -9.93
CA GLU A 92 6.60 -5.80 -10.57
C GLU A 92 7.59 -5.22 -9.57
N PHE A 93 7.12 -4.85 -8.39
CA PHE A 93 7.97 -4.32 -7.32
C PHE A 93 9.00 -5.36 -6.89
N SER A 94 8.57 -6.61 -6.72
CA SER A 94 9.46 -7.71 -6.34
C SER A 94 10.55 -7.93 -7.38
N ALA A 95 10.21 -7.86 -8.67
CA ALA A 95 11.19 -8.02 -9.75
C ALA A 95 12.22 -6.89 -9.72
N ILE A 96 11.80 -5.66 -9.45
CA ILE A 96 12.70 -4.52 -9.36
C ILE A 96 13.67 -4.69 -8.18
N VAL A 97 13.15 -5.07 -7.02
CA VAL A 97 13.96 -5.28 -5.81
C VAL A 97 14.97 -6.40 -6.04
N SER A 98 14.55 -7.50 -6.65
CA SER A 98 15.44 -8.63 -6.95
C SER A 98 16.60 -8.22 -7.86
N ARG A 99 16.32 -7.41 -8.89
CA ARG A 99 17.36 -6.91 -9.77
C ARG A 99 18.37 -6.04 -9.03
N GLN A 100 17.92 -5.21 -8.11
CA GLN A 100 18.81 -4.36 -7.33
C GLN A 100 19.72 -5.19 -6.43
N ILE A 101 19.20 -6.26 -5.84
CA ILE A 101 19.99 -7.15 -5.00
C ILE A 101 21.02 -7.88 -5.83
N ASP A 102 20.65 -8.38 -7.01
CA ASP A 102 21.55 -9.13 -7.90
C ASP A 102 22.71 -8.27 -8.36
N VAL A 103 22.50 -7.00 -8.61
CA VAL A 103 23.55 -6.08 -9.04
C VAL A 103 24.61 -5.88 -7.94
N ARG A 104 24.24 -6.07 -6.69
CA ARG A 104 25.16 -5.87 -5.55
C ARG A 104 25.95 -7.11 -5.20
N THR A 105 25.58 -8.25 -5.69
CA THR A 105 26.33 -9.48 -5.46
C THR A 105 27.31 -9.76 -6.57
#